data_f0e15176317aeea756ddb6e1e237dfe8
#
_entry.id   f0e15176317aeea756ddb6e1e237dfe8
#
_cell.length_a   1.000
_cell.length_b   1.000
_cell.length_c   1.000
_cell.angle_alpha   90.00
_cell.angle_beta   90.00
_cell.angle_gamma   90.00
#
_symmetry.space_group_name_H-M   'P 1'
#
loop_
_entity.id
_entity.type
_entity.pdbx_description
1 polymer ?
#
loop_
_entity_poly.entity_id
_entity_poly.type
_entity_poly.pdbx_seq_one_letter_code
_entity_poly.pdbx_strand_id
1 'polypeptide(L)'
;MRTIILTVVLACATLLSSQAQTKGDWYIGTGDVANVAWTEWAVSPTVGYGVTDDLMIGLSVAQADSTVDLELDFHARYFVKGYFVYAAAKGLDTDNLKIGLGKLFTFHKNVYVDPKVVYNTGEKTTNLMLGFGLKF
;
A
#
# COMPACT_ATOMS: atom_id res chain seq x y z
N MET A 1 -10.10 -22.22 -16.97
CA MET A 1 -8.88 -21.81 -16.28
C MET A 1 -8.98 -20.46 -15.56
N ARG A 2 -9.46 -19.42 -16.19
CA ARG A 2 -9.61 -18.10 -15.54
C ARG A 2 -10.48 -18.15 -14.28
N THR A 3 -11.59 -18.88 -14.33
CA THR A 3 -12.53 -19.01 -13.20
C THR A 3 -11.92 -19.78 -12.03
N ILE A 4 -11.11 -20.80 -12.29
CA ILE A 4 -10.45 -21.60 -11.26
C ILE A 4 -9.39 -20.76 -10.53
N ILE A 5 -8.60 -19.99 -11.27
CA ILE A 5 -7.59 -19.09 -10.69
C ILE A 5 -8.26 -18.03 -9.82
N LEU A 6 -9.35 -17.44 -10.30
CA LEU A 6 -10.12 -16.45 -9.54
C LEU A 6 -10.71 -17.05 -8.25
N THR A 7 -11.22 -18.28 -8.31
CA THR A 7 -11.78 -18.99 -7.17
C THR A 7 -10.70 -19.35 -6.13
N VAL A 8 -9.54 -19.80 -6.58
CA VAL A 8 -8.40 -20.11 -5.72
C VAL A 8 -7.87 -18.84 -5.04
N VAL A 9 -7.74 -17.75 -5.78
CA VAL A 9 -7.31 -16.45 -5.23
C VAL A 9 -8.34 -15.95 -4.20
N LEU A 10 -9.62 -16.07 -4.50
CA LEU A 10 -10.69 -15.67 -3.58
C LEU A 10 -10.74 -16.56 -2.34
N ALA A 11 -10.54 -17.87 -2.48
CA ALA A 11 -10.48 -18.80 -1.36
C ALA A 11 -9.25 -18.57 -0.47
N CYS A 12 -8.08 -18.32 -1.06
CA CYS A 12 -6.89 -17.93 -0.31
C CYS A 12 -7.10 -16.60 0.43
N ALA A 13 -7.79 -15.66 -0.19
CA ALA A 13 -8.10 -14.36 0.44
C ALA A 13 -9.03 -14.49 1.66
N THR A 14 -9.89 -15.50 1.70
CA THR A 14 -10.79 -15.76 2.84
C THR A 14 -10.13 -16.54 3.97
N LEU A 15 -9.12 -17.36 3.66
CA LEU A 15 -8.41 -18.19 4.66
C LEU A 15 -7.34 -17.40 5.42
N LEU A 16 -6.84 -16.32 4.86
CA LEU A 16 -5.93 -15.42 5.55
C LEU A 16 -6.77 -14.50 6.42
N SER A 17 -6.87 -14.83 7.72
CA SER A 17 -7.47 -13.93 8.69
C SER A 17 -6.68 -12.61 8.68
N SER A 18 -7.24 -11.64 7.99
CA SER A 18 -6.71 -10.29 8.00
C SER A 18 -6.95 -9.71 9.38
N GLN A 19 -5.94 -9.72 10.22
CA GLN A 19 -6.00 -8.89 11.40
C GLN A 19 -5.95 -7.45 10.94
N ALA A 20 -7.00 -6.72 11.21
CA ALA A 20 -7.02 -5.29 11.05
C ALA A 20 -5.84 -4.69 11.83
N GLN A 21 -5.38 -3.57 11.38
CA GLN A 21 -4.41 -2.74 12.06
C GLN A 21 -4.82 -2.54 13.53
N THR A 22 -3.83 -2.45 14.41
CA THR A 22 -4.01 -2.06 15.80
C THR A 22 -3.41 -0.67 16.03
N LYS A 23 -4.05 0.13 16.88
CA LYS A 23 -3.51 1.41 17.32
C LYS A 23 -2.12 1.22 17.93
N GLY A 24 -1.17 2.01 17.47
CA GLY A 24 0.22 1.94 17.92
C GLY A 24 1.12 1.04 17.10
N ASP A 25 0.58 0.33 16.11
CA ASP A 25 1.39 -0.48 15.20
C ASP A 25 2.25 0.39 14.29
N TRP A 26 3.49 -0.03 14.13
CA TRP A 26 4.43 0.55 13.18
C TRP A 26 4.52 -0.32 11.94
N TYR A 27 4.54 0.32 10.80
CA TYR A 27 4.68 -0.31 9.50
C TYR A 27 5.94 0.21 8.81
N ILE A 28 6.83 -0.69 8.44
CA ILE A 28 8.02 -0.36 7.66
C ILE A 28 7.97 -1.21 6.40
N GLY A 29 7.88 -0.56 5.25
CA GLY A 29 7.71 -1.23 3.98
C GLY A 29 8.72 -0.80 2.93
N THR A 30 8.74 -1.56 1.86
CA THR A 30 9.57 -1.29 0.67
C THR A 30 8.95 -0.24 -0.25
N GLY A 31 7.75 0.25 0.09
CA GLY A 31 6.94 1.03 -0.81
C GLY A 31 6.18 0.17 -1.80
N ASP A 32 5.55 0.83 -2.75
CA ASP A 32 4.67 0.19 -3.70
C ASP A 32 5.38 -0.08 -5.01
N VAL A 33 5.38 -1.33 -5.43
CA VAL A 33 5.82 -1.71 -6.77
C VAL A 33 4.65 -1.48 -7.73
N ALA A 34 4.77 -0.48 -8.59
CA ALA A 34 3.74 -0.16 -9.57
C ALA A 34 3.76 -1.16 -10.73
N ASN A 35 2.56 -1.59 -11.15
CA ASN A 35 2.34 -2.41 -12.34
C ASN A 35 3.04 -3.78 -12.39
N VAL A 36 3.54 -4.26 -11.25
CA VAL A 36 4.18 -5.58 -11.12
C VAL A 36 5.22 -5.84 -12.24
N ALA A 37 5.83 -4.80 -12.76
CA ALA A 37 6.91 -4.93 -13.74
C ALA A 37 8.20 -5.34 -13.04
N TRP A 38 8.61 -6.56 -13.20
CA TRP A 38 9.80 -7.14 -12.57
C TRP A 38 11.11 -6.44 -12.95
N THR A 39 11.07 -5.58 -13.94
CA THR A 39 12.25 -4.89 -14.51
C THR A 39 12.48 -3.48 -13.96
N GLU A 40 11.50 -2.90 -13.27
CA GLU A 40 11.57 -1.52 -12.78
C GLU A 40 11.23 -1.45 -11.29
N TRP A 41 11.95 -2.17 -10.47
CA TRP A 41 11.78 -2.13 -9.02
C TRP A 41 12.38 -0.86 -8.44
N ALA A 42 11.56 0.16 -8.29
CA ALA A 42 11.91 1.31 -7.48
C ALA A 42 11.48 1.03 -6.03
N VAL A 43 12.43 0.83 -5.14
CA VAL A 43 12.15 0.70 -3.72
C VAL A 43 11.95 2.08 -3.14
N SER A 44 10.76 2.37 -2.68
CA SER A 44 10.44 3.60 -1.95
C SER A 44 10.18 3.27 -0.49
N PRO A 45 11.18 3.42 0.39
CA PRO A 45 11.00 3.12 1.81
C PRO A 45 9.78 3.85 2.38
N THR A 46 8.92 3.10 3.04
CA THR A 46 7.66 3.60 3.60
C THR A 46 7.62 3.32 5.09
N VAL A 47 7.27 4.32 5.87
CA VAL A 47 7.01 4.19 7.31
C VAL A 47 5.59 4.63 7.58
N GLY A 48 4.85 3.82 8.32
CA GLY A 48 3.47 4.11 8.72
C GLY A 48 3.26 3.87 10.21
N TYR A 49 2.30 4.59 10.77
CA TYR A 49 1.90 4.47 12.16
C TYR A 49 0.38 4.39 12.30
N GLY A 50 -0.09 3.43 13.07
CA GLY A 50 -1.50 3.27 13.41
C GLY A 50 -1.95 4.31 14.44
N VAL A 51 -2.62 5.35 13.98
CA VAL A 51 -3.16 6.41 14.84
C VAL A 51 -4.37 5.94 15.63
N THR A 52 -5.22 5.15 14.99
CA THR A 52 -6.36 4.46 15.59
C THR A 52 -6.39 3.01 15.11
N ASP A 53 -7.34 2.21 15.60
CA ASP A 53 -7.51 0.83 15.14
C ASP A 53 -7.88 0.73 13.66
N ASP A 54 -8.41 1.80 13.08
CA ASP A 54 -8.87 1.83 11.69
C ASP A 54 -8.09 2.81 10.80
N LEU A 55 -7.29 3.71 11.38
CA LEU A 55 -6.59 4.75 10.63
C LEU A 55 -5.07 4.63 10.79
N MET A 56 -4.38 4.48 9.68
CA MET A 56 -2.92 4.56 9.56
C MET A 56 -2.53 5.77 8.73
N ILE A 57 -1.53 6.50 9.20
CA ILE A 57 -0.85 7.53 8.42
C ILE A 57 0.60 7.11 8.15
N GLY A 58 1.16 7.54 7.05
CA GLY A 58 2.53 7.18 6.71
C GLY A 58 3.20 8.14 5.75
N LEU A 59 4.48 7.92 5.62
CA LEU A 59 5.39 8.65 4.75
C LEU A 59 6.14 7.65 3.88
N SER A 60 6.23 7.96 2.59
CA SER A 60 7.11 7.26 1.67
C SER A 60 8.16 8.22 1.15
N VAL A 61 9.38 7.75 1.04
CA VAL A 61 10.47 8.52 0.43
C VAL A 61 10.69 7.96 -0.96
N ALA A 62 10.39 8.73 -1.98
CA ALA A 62 10.67 8.39 -3.36
C ALA A 62 11.89 9.17 -3.85
N GLN A 63 12.83 8.48 -4.45
CA GLN A 63 13.96 9.09 -5.15
C GLN A 63 13.82 8.74 -6.63
N ALA A 64 13.42 9.70 -7.43
CA ALA A 64 13.18 9.47 -8.85
C ALA A 64 14.49 9.31 -9.64
N ASP A 65 15.57 9.95 -9.19
CA ASP A 65 16.90 9.83 -9.77
C ASP A 65 17.95 10.38 -8.78
N SER A 66 19.21 9.99 -8.93
CA SER A 66 20.32 10.44 -8.07
C SER A 66 20.60 11.93 -8.09
N THR A 67 20.00 12.66 -9.03
CA THR A 67 20.14 14.10 -9.21
C THR A 67 18.91 14.93 -8.80
N VAL A 68 17.82 14.27 -8.36
CA VAL A 68 16.56 14.92 -8.00
C VAL A 68 16.37 14.95 -6.49
N ASP A 69 15.77 16.01 -5.97
CA ASP A 69 15.43 16.17 -4.56
C ASP A 69 14.56 15.02 -4.06
N LEU A 70 14.75 14.66 -2.79
CA LEU A 70 13.93 13.68 -2.09
C LEU A 70 12.47 14.10 -2.12
N GLU A 71 11.63 13.28 -2.72
CA GLU A 71 10.18 13.48 -2.71
C GLU A 71 9.56 12.73 -1.53
N LEU A 72 8.82 13.45 -0.72
CA LEU A 72 8.05 12.88 0.39
C LEU A 72 6.59 12.74 -0.02
N ASP A 73 6.11 11.51 -0.03
CA ASP A 73 4.70 11.20 -0.25
C ASP A 73 4.03 10.91 1.08
N PHE A 74 3.00 11.68 1.39
CA PHE A 74 2.13 11.43 2.55
C PHE A 74 1.00 10.51 2.15
N HIS A 75 0.74 9.48 2.93
CA HIS A 75 -0.38 8.61 2.68
C HIS A 75 -1.18 8.30 3.95
N ALA A 76 -2.45 8.01 3.75
CA ALA A 76 -3.34 7.54 4.79
C ALA A 76 -4.08 6.30 4.32
N ARG A 77 -4.37 5.39 5.24
CA ARG A 77 -5.15 4.19 5.02
C ARG A 77 -6.23 4.09 6.07
N TYR A 78 -7.46 3.94 5.62
CA TYR A 78 -8.59 3.66 6.51
C TYR A 78 -9.04 2.22 6.31
N PHE A 79 -8.99 1.44 7.38
CA PHE A 79 -9.25 0.00 7.36
C PHE A 79 -10.69 -0.32 7.70
N VAL A 80 -11.29 -1.21 6.91
CA VAL A 80 -12.60 -1.77 7.16
C VAL A 80 -12.54 -3.28 6.91
N LYS A 81 -12.61 -4.08 7.95
CA LYS A 81 -12.60 -5.55 7.87
C LYS A 81 -11.42 -6.13 7.06
N GLY A 82 -10.23 -5.56 7.22
CA GLY A 82 -9.01 -5.99 6.51
C GLY A 82 -8.83 -5.39 5.12
N TYR A 83 -9.84 -4.75 4.57
CA TYR A 83 -9.70 -3.90 3.41
C TYR A 83 -9.33 -2.49 3.84
N PHE A 84 -8.74 -1.72 2.96
CA PHE A 84 -8.47 -0.32 3.25
C PHE A 84 -8.74 0.57 2.04
N VAL A 85 -9.16 1.78 2.34
CA VAL A 85 -9.15 2.90 1.42
C VAL A 85 -7.81 3.60 1.56
N TYR A 86 -7.15 3.85 0.44
CA TYR A 86 -5.84 4.49 0.37
C TYR A 86 -5.98 5.89 -0.21
N ALA A 87 -5.34 6.84 0.41
CA ALA A 87 -5.18 8.19 -0.13
C ALA A 87 -3.73 8.63 0.05
N ALA A 88 -3.13 9.19 -0.97
CA ALA A 88 -1.77 9.72 -0.92
C ALA A 88 -1.67 11.02 -1.71
N ALA A 89 -0.83 11.90 -1.21
CA ALA A 89 -0.51 13.17 -1.85
C ALA A 89 1.01 13.31 -1.92
N LYS A 90 1.50 13.68 -3.10
CA LYS A 90 2.90 13.98 -3.31
C LYS A 90 3.22 15.35 -2.70
N GLY A 91 4.07 15.34 -1.69
CA GLY A 91 4.44 16.58 -0.98
C GLY A 91 3.23 17.23 -0.31
N LEU A 92 2.42 17.70 -0.17
CA LEU A 92 1.18 18.35 0.23
C LEU A 92 0.41 18.94 -0.97
N ASP A 93 0.80 18.50 -2.17
CA ASP A 93 0.14 18.95 -3.39
C ASP A 93 -1.13 18.15 -3.63
N THR A 94 -2.25 18.83 -3.71
CA THR A 94 -3.56 18.24 -3.96
C THR A 94 -3.83 17.99 -5.44
N ASP A 95 -3.01 18.50 -6.34
CA ASP A 95 -3.20 18.35 -7.78
C ASP A 95 -2.89 16.92 -8.27
N ASN A 96 -2.05 16.18 -7.53
CA ASN A 96 -1.68 14.80 -7.81
C ASN A 96 -2.11 13.85 -6.69
N LEU A 97 -3.38 13.87 -6.35
CA LEU A 97 -3.95 12.97 -5.36
C LEU A 97 -4.07 11.55 -5.91
N LYS A 98 -3.58 10.59 -5.15
CA LYS A 98 -3.75 9.17 -5.42
C LYS A 98 -4.82 8.60 -4.50
N ILE A 99 -5.79 7.90 -5.05
CA ILE A 99 -6.88 7.26 -4.30
C ILE A 99 -6.89 5.79 -4.68
N GLY A 100 -7.06 4.91 -3.70
CA GLY A 100 -7.04 3.48 -3.97
C GLY A 100 -7.83 2.65 -2.99
N LEU A 101 -7.94 1.38 -3.36
CA LEU A 101 -8.52 0.33 -2.53
C LEU A 101 -7.56 -0.84 -2.48
N GLY A 102 -7.38 -1.40 -1.31
CA GLY A 102 -6.50 -2.54 -1.13
C GLY A 102 -6.92 -3.45 0.02
N LYS A 103 -6.12 -4.48 0.20
CA LYS A 103 -6.29 -5.43 1.31
C LYS A 103 -4.93 -5.73 1.93
N LEU A 104 -4.87 -5.68 3.25
CA LEU A 104 -3.68 -6.04 4.00
C LEU A 104 -3.72 -7.52 4.35
N PHE A 105 -2.69 -8.26 3.97
CA PHE A 105 -2.46 -9.63 4.37
C PHE A 105 -1.26 -9.68 5.30
N THR A 106 -1.42 -10.25 6.48
CA THR A 106 -0.33 -10.43 7.44
C THR A 106 0.10 -11.88 7.47
N PHE A 107 1.38 -12.11 7.25
CA PHE A 107 2.01 -13.42 7.33
C PHE A 107 2.95 -13.45 8.53
N HIS A 108 3.07 -14.58 9.18
CA HIS A 108 4.08 -14.82 10.20
C HIS A 108 4.23 -13.71 11.26
N LYS A 109 3.13 -13.24 11.79
CA LYS A 109 3.03 -12.20 12.84
C LYS A 109 3.45 -10.79 12.41
N ASN A 110 4.54 -10.64 11.69
CA ASN A 110 5.17 -9.34 11.45
C ASN A 110 5.32 -8.95 9.98
N VAL A 111 5.21 -9.89 9.05
CA VAL A 111 5.33 -9.61 7.61
C VAL A 111 3.96 -9.33 7.02
N TYR A 112 3.83 -8.27 6.26
CA TYR A 112 2.60 -7.98 5.53
C TYR A 112 2.84 -7.82 4.03
N VAL A 113 1.77 -8.07 3.28
CA VAL A 113 1.66 -7.80 1.84
C VAL A 113 0.36 -7.06 1.61
N ASP A 114 0.39 -5.97 0.87
CA ASP A 114 -0.77 -5.15 0.61
C ASP A 114 -0.99 -4.87 -0.88
N PRO A 115 -1.64 -5.79 -1.61
CA PRO A 115 -2.10 -5.50 -2.96
C PRO A 115 -3.16 -4.42 -2.92
N LYS A 116 -3.05 -3.46 -3.84
CA LYS A 116 -4.00 -2.36 -3.98
C LYS A 116 -4.10 -1.87 -5.42
N VAL A 117 -5.25 -1.34 -5.75
CA VAL A 117 -5.50 -0.62 -7.00
C VAL A 117 -5.55 0.86 -6.67
N VAL A 118 -4.73 1.65 -7.33
CA VAL A 118 -4.58 3.08 -7.07
C VAL A 118 -4.86 3.87 -8.34
N TYR A 119 -5.74 4.84 -8.22
CA TYR A 119 -6.03 5.81 -9.26
C TYR A 119 -5.30 7.11 -8.97
N ASN A 120 -4.51 7.58 -9.91
CA ASN A 120 -3.84 8.87 -9.84
C ASN A 120 -4.68 9.93 -10.54
N THR A 121 -5.18 10.91 -9.80
CA THR A 121 -6.06 11.96 -10.34
C THR A 121 -5.32 12.95 -11.23
N GLY A 122 -4.04 13.18 -11.01
CA GLY A 122 -3.21 14.06 -11.83
C GLY A 122 -2.91 13.48 -13.21
N GLU A 123 -2.46 12.24 -13.23
CA GLU A 123 -2.11 11.53 -14.47
C GLU A 123 -3.31 10.84 -15.12
N LYS A 124 -4.44 10.72 -14.39
CA LYS A 124 -5.64 9.99 -14.80
C LYS A 124 -5.35 8.53 -15.18
N THR A 125 -4.47 7.89 -14.41
CA THR A 125 -4.06 6.50 -14.59
C THR A 125 -4.46 5.62 -13.43
N THR A 126 -4.75 4.35 -13.73
CA THR A 126 -5.03 3.33 -12.72
C THR A 126 -3.89 2.32 -12.70
N ASN A 127 -3.31 2.11 -11.55
CA ASN A 127 -2.19 1.20 -11.36
C ASN A 127 -2.50 0.13 -10.32
N LEU A 128 -2.09 -1.10 -10.61
CA LEU A 128 -2.04 -2.16 -9.62
C LEU A 128 -0.70 -2.09 -8.91
N MET A 129 -0.75 -1.93 -7.59
CA MET A 129 0.43 -1.82 -6.74
C MET A 129 0.48 -2.97 -5.74
N LEU A 130 1.67 -3.38 -5.40
CA LEU A 130 1.93 -4.42 -4.41
C LEU A 130 2.98 -3.90 -3.42
N GLY A 131 2.60 -3.80 -2.16
CA GLY A 131 3.50 -3.42 -1.08
C GLY A 131 3.91 -4.62 -0.24
N PHE A 132 5.10 -4.54 0.34
CA PHE A 132 5.64 -5.52 1.28
C PHE A 132 6.25 -4.79 2.47
N GLY A 133 6.17 -5.39 3.62
CA GLY A 133 6.83 -4.79 4.77
C GLY A 133 6.72 -5.59 6.06
N LEU A 134 7.18 -4.94 7.11
CA LEU A 134 7.14 -5.44 8.48
C LEU A 134 6.19 -4.59 9.32
N LYS A 135 5.46 -5.25 10.18
CA LYS A 135 4.55 -4.65 11.15
C LYS A 135 5.07 -4.98 12.57
N PHE A 136 5.15 -3.96 13.40
CA PHE A 136 5.59 -4.10 14.80
C PHE A 136 4.52 -3.70 15.78
#